data_c002fe2961340aa2b9c2d32a8b1d2246
#
_entry.id   c002fe2961340aa2b9c2d32a8b1d2246
#
_cell.length_a   1.000
_cell.length_b   1.000
_cell.length_c   1.000
_cell.angle_alpha   90.00
_cell.angle_beta   90.00
_cell.angle_gamma   90.00
#
_symmetry.space_group_name_H-M   'P 1'
#
loop_
_entity.id
_entity.type
_entity.pdbx_description
1 polymer ?
#
loop_
_entity_poly.entity_id
_entity_poly.type
_entity_poly.pdbx_seq_one_letter_code
_entity_poly.pdbx_strand_id
1 'polypeptide(L)'
;MAHRDRPACMVFDMDGTLTHTNDLIFASFNHVARKRLGREFSPAEIIGFFGPPEEGAVEKIFGKEHVDDIMDELCSFYRTEHRVRAFLHPGMEDVLRLLKQHDVKMAVFTGKGRRTAAITLDVLQIGGYFDLVITGNDVLRHKPDPEGLFRVLHDLGVAPDRTVMVGDSMADVRASRGAGVGMAAVLWDSYERDRVRESGVECLFETVPEFFAWCRKRVNGAGPAHPATS
;
A
#
# COMPACT_ATOMS: atom_id res chain seq x y z
N MET A 1 -10.00 -0.98 20.63
CA MET A 1 -11.08 0.07 20.77
C MET A 1 -11.62 0.32 19.37
N ALA A 2 -12.91 0.07 19.13
CA ALA A 2 -13.51 0.35 17.85
C ALA A 2 -13.48 1.87 17.61
N HIS A 3 -12.75 2.32 16.61
CA HIS A 3 -12.76 3.72 16.16
C HIS A 3 -14.18 4.08 15.70
N ARG A 4 -14.99 4.62 16.61
CA ARG A 4 -16.41 4.97 16.37
C ARG A 4 -16.56 6.25 15.56
N ASP A 5 -15.50 7.09 15.52
CA ASP A 5 -15.53 8.40 14.90
C ASP A 5 -14.98 8.37 13.47
N ARG A 6 -15.34 9.39 12.69
CA ARG A 6 -14.83 9.61 11.34
C ARG A 6 -13.30 9.65 11.37
N PRO A 7 -12.59 8.84 10.56
CA PRO A 7 -11.13 8.91 10.49
C PRO A 7 -10.69 10.29 9.96
N ALA A 8 -9.62 10.83 10.52
CA ALA A 8 -8.97 12.02 10.00
C ALA A 8 -8.01 11.66 8.86
N CYS A 9 -7.46 10.44 8.90
CA CYS A 9 -6.53 9.95 7.89
C CYS A 9 -6.75 8.47 7.60
N MET A 10 -6.60 8.10 6.33
CA MET A 10 -6.47 6.71 5.90
C MET A 10 -5.15 6.52 5.17
N VAL A 11 -4.39 5.52 5.61
CA VAL A 11 -3.08 5.17 5.05
C VAL A 11 -3.23 3.85 4.32
N PHE A 12 -2.91 3.80 3.04
CA PHE A 12 -3.09 2.62 2.22
C PHE A 12 -1.75 1.96 1.91
N ASP A 13 -1.68 0.65 1.99
CA ASP A 13 -0.68 -0.08 1.21
C ASP A 13 -1.04 -0.04 -0.28
N MET A 14 -0.11 -0.41 -1.14
CA MET A 14 -0.29 -0.33 -2.59
C MET A 14 -0.61 -1.70 -3.19
N ASP A 15 0.38 -2.58 -3.25
CA ASP A 15 0.29 -3.88 -3.92
C ASP A 15 -0.60 -4.84 -3.11
N GLY A 16 -1.63 -5.41 -3.74
CA GLY A 16 -2.61 -6.27 -3.05
C GLY A 16 -3.71 -5.52 -2.28
N THR A 17 -3.56 -4.23 -2.06
CA THR A 17 -4.50 -3.37 -1.34
C THR A 17 -5.22 -2.39 -2.26
N LEU A 18 -4.52 -1.39 -2.78
CA LEU A 18 -5.06 -0.45 -3.78
C LEU A 18 -5.12 -1.10 -5.17
N THR A 19 -4.05 -1.82 -5.53
CA THR A 19 -3.77 -2.25 -6.89
C THR A 19 -3.48 -3.74 -6.97
N HIS A 20 -3.98 -4.35 -8.05
CA HIS A 20 -3.49 -5.65 -8.51
C HIS A 20 -2.24 -5.40 -9.36
N THR A 21 -1.08 -5.67 -8.81
CA THR A 21 0.24 -5.41 -9.45
C THR A 21 1.18 -6.60 -9.37
N ASN A 22 0.79 -7.66 -8.68
CA ASN A 22 1.66 -8.82 -8.45
C ASN A 22 2.11 -9.49 -9.74
N ASP A 23 1.21 -9.66 -10.73
CA ASP A 23 1.56 -10.22 -12.04
C ASP A 23 2.59 -9.37 -12.78
N LEU A 24 2.48 -8.04 -12.64
CA LEU A 24 3.44 -7.10 -13.21
C LEU A 24 4.80 -7.18 -12.51
N ILE A 25 4.80 -7.28 -11.18
CA ILE A 25 6.03 -7.44 -10.38
C ILE A 25 6.74 -8.72 -10.80
N PHE A 26 6.02 -9.86 -10.86
CA PHE A 26 6.59 -11.15 -11.29
C PHE A 26 7.15 -11.09 -12.70
N ALA A 27 6.41 -10.50 -13.64
CA ALA A 27 6.86 -10.34 -15.01
C ALA A 27 8.11 -9.47 -15.11
N SER A 28 8.19 -8.39 -14.30
CA SER A 28 9.33 -7.45 -14.32
C SER A 28 10.60 -8.09 -13.78
N PHE A 29 10.54 -8.81 -12.65
CA PHE A 29 11.68 -9.57 -12.14
C PHE A 29 12.11 -10.66 -13.13
N ASN A 30 11.17 -11.37 -13.73
CA ASN A 30 11.48 -12.41 -14.71
C ASN A 30 11.99 -11.86 -16.04
N HIS A 31 11.61 -10.64 -16.43
CA HIS A 31 12.19 -9.97 -17.59
C HIS A 31 13.72 -9.78 -17.42
N VAL A 32 14.14 -9.20 -16.30
CA VAL A 32 15.57 -8.97 -16.04
C VAL A 32 16.32 -10.28 -15.75
N ALA A 33 15.69 -11.23 -15.06
CA ALA A 33 16.30 -12.53 -14.76
C ALA A 33 16.58 -13.34 -16.02
N ARG A 34 15.64 -13.42 -16.97
CA ARG A 34 15.85 -14.08 -18.26
C ARG A 34 17.05 -13.51 -19.00
N LYS A 35 17.13 -12.18 -19.04
CA LYS A 35 18.19 -11.49 -19.80
C LYS A 35 19.57 -11.59 -19.14
N ARG A 36 19.62 -11.50 -17.81
CA ARG A 36 20.89 -11.44 -17.06
C ARG A 36 21.37 -12.79 -16.53
N LEU A 37 20.43 -13.71 -16.22
CA LEU A 37 20.75 -15.01 -15.60
C LEU A 37 20.38 -16.19 -16.48
N GLY A 38 19.67 -16.00 -17.60
CA GLY A 38 19.20 -17.08 -18.47
C GLY A 38 18.13 -17.99 -17.81
N ARG A 39 17.49 -17.55 -16.72
CA ARG A 39 16.45 -18.30 -15.98
C ARG A 39 15.30 -17.40 -15.54
N GLU A 40 14.24 -18.03 -15.09
CA GLU A 40 13.14 -17.34 -14.40
C GLU A 40 13.13 -17.69 -12.90
N PHE A 41 12.57 -16.79 -12.11
CA PHE A 41 12.20 -17.05 -10.72
C PHE A 41 10.79 -17.61 -10.65
N SER A 42 10.57 -18.55 -9.74
CA SER A 42 9.23 -18.96 -9.36
C SER A 42 8.50 -17.85 -8.60
N PRO A 43 7.15 -17.87 -8.55
CA PRO A 43 6.40 -16.91 -7.73
C PRO A 43 6.84 -16.88 -6.26
N ALA A 44 7.16 -18.05 -5.68
CA ALA A 44 7.62 -18.15 -4.30
C ALA A 44 8.98 -17.45 -4.07
N GLU A 45 9.91 -17.54 -5.03
CA GLU A 45 11.19 -16.83 -4.97
C GLU A 45 10.96 -15.32 -5.00
N ILE A 46 10.06 -14.82 -5.88
CA ILE A 46 9.77 -13.38 -6.00
C ILE A 46 9.05 -12.86 -4.75
N ILE A 47 8.08 -13.60 -4.22
CA ILE A 47 7.43 -13.25 -2.95
C ILE A 47 8.45 -13.17 -1.81
N GLY A 48 9.48 -14.01 -1.82
CA GLY A 48 10.59 -13.95 -0.87
C GLY A 48 11.44 -12.67 -0.96
N PHE A 49 11.29 -11.87 -2.01
CA PHE A 49 11.93 -10.56 -2.17
C PHE A 49 11.07 -9.42 -1.61
N PHE A 50 9.78 -9.67 -1.31
CA PHE A 50 8.87 -8.63 -0.82
C PHE A 50 9.28 -8.13 0.58
N GLY A 51 8.98 -6.86 0.83
CA GLY A 51 9.26 -6.17 2.08
C GLY A 51 10.15 -4.95 1.88
N PRO A 52 11.46 -5.12 1.55
CA PRO A 52 12.29 -4.00 1.10
C PRO A 52 11.95 -3.58 -0.34
N PRO A 53 12.39 -2.36 -0.76
CA PRO A 53 12.23 -1.91 -2.14
C PRO A 53 12.98 -2.80 -3.13
N GLU A 54 12.57 -2.76 -4.39
CA GLU A 54 13.10 -3.61 -5.47
C GLU A 54 14.63 -3.50 -5.61
N GLU A 55 15.21 -2.33 -5.35
CA GLU A 55 16.65 -2.10 -5.37
C GLU A 55 17.40 -3.07 -4.44
N GLY A 56 16.84 -3.35 -3.25
CA GLY A 56 17.43 -4.29 -2.30
C GLY A 56 17.43 -5.73 -2.81
N ALA A 57 16.37 -6.16 -3.49
CA ALA A 57 16.31 -7.47 -4.13
C ALA A 57 17.28 -7.55 -5.32
N VAL A 58 17.34 -6.50 -6.15
CA VAL A 58 18.26 -6.40 -7.29
C VAL A 58 19.71 -6.44 -6.83
N GLU A 59 20.07 -5.67 -5.79
CA GLU A 59 21.43 -5.70 -5.21
C GLU A 59 21.82 -7.12 -4.74
N LYS A 60 20.92 -7.80 -4.03
CA LYS A 60 21.15 -9.15 -3.52
C LYS A 60 21.33 -10.19 -4.62
N ILE A 61 20.61 -10.07 -5.74
CA ILE A 61 20.58 -11.05 -6.83
C ILE A 61 21.71 -10.81 -7.84
N PHE A 62 21.95 -9.55 -8.18
CA PHE A 62 22.80 -9.18 -9.32
C PHE A 62 24.10 -8.46 -8.94
N GLY A 63 24.24 -8.05 -7.68
CA GLY A 63 25.38 -7.26 -7.19
C GLY A 63 25.11 -5.76 -7.22
N LYS A 64 25.77 -5.05 -6.30
CA LYS A 64 25.57 -3.62 -6.07
C LYS A 64 25.91 -2.76 -7.30
N GLU A 65 26.91 -3.17 -8.05
CA GLU A 65 27.42 -2.48 -9.26
C GLU A 65 26.41 -2.51 -10.42
N HIS A 66 25.40 -3.36 -10.38
CA HIS A 66 24.41 -3.53 -11.44
C HIS A 66 23.04 -2.94 -11.10
N VAL A 67 22.86 -2.38 -9.89
CA VAL A 67 21.54 -1.94 -9.39
C VAL A 67 20.92 -0.91 -10.33
N ASP A 68 21.63 0.14 -10.69
CA ASP A 68 21.09 1.23 -11.50
C ASP A 68 20.65 0.76 -12.88
N ASP A 69 21.51 0.01 -13.59
CA ASP A 69 21.23 -0.52 -14.93
C ASP A 69 20.03 -1.48 -14.93
N ILE A 70 19.97 -2.35 -13.92
CA ILE A 70 18.89 -3.34 -13.82
C ILE A 70 17.59 -2.67 -13.41
N MET A 71 17.64 -1.71 -12.49
CA MET A 71 16.45 -0.95 -12.10
C MET A 71 15.92 -0.08 -13.25
N ASP A 72 16.79 0.48 -14.09
CA ASP A 72 16.37 1.19 -15.30
C ASP A 72 15.63 0.26 -16.27
N GLU A 73 16.17 -0.92 -16.50
CA GLU A 73 15.52 -1.95 -17.34
C GLU A 73 14.21 -2.44 -16.73
N LEU A 74 14.19 -2.76 -15.44
CA LEU A 74 13.02 -3.20 -14.71
C LEU A 74 11.91 -2.15 -14.75
N CYS A 75 12.22 -0.89 -14.45
CA CYS A 75 11.24 0.19 -14.46
C CYS A 75 10.73 0.51 -15.87
N SER A 76 11.56 0.38 -16.90
CA SER A 76 11.13 0.52 -18.28
C SER A 76 10.11 -0.55 -18.67
N PHE A 77 10.40 -1.81 -18.36
CA PHE A 77 9.49 -2.93 -18.57
C PHE A 77 8.21 -2.76 -17.75
N TYR A 78 8.34 -2.43 -16.46
CA TYR A 78 7.23 -2.19 -15.54
C TYR A 78 6.26 -1.13 -16.09
N ARG A 79 6.77 0.00 -16.60
CA ARG A 79 5.95 1.07 -17.20
C ARG A 79 5.26 0.61 -18.48
N THR A 80 5.97 -0.11 -19.35
CA THR A 80 5.43 -0.57 -20.64
C THR A 80 4.30 -1.57 -20.46
N GLU A 81 4.48 -2.52 -19.54
CA GLU A 81 3.53 -3.61 -19.30
C GLU A 81 2.41 -3.24 -18.31
N HIS A 82 2.52 -2.08 -17.64
CA HIS A 82 1.63 -1.71 -16.54
C HIS A 82 0.15 -1.77 -16.92
N ARG A 83 -0.24 -1.18 -18.07
CA ARG A 83 -1.64 -1.12 -18.49
C ARG A 83 -2.24 -2.48 -18.86
N VAL A 84 -1.40 -3.47 -19.12
CA VAL A 84 -1.83 -4.82 -19.50
C VAL A 84 -1.93 -5.73 -18.29
N ARG A 85 -1.04 -5.54 -17.29
CA ARG A 85 -0.85 -6.47 -16.17
C ARG A 85 -1.25 -5.94 -14.81
N ALA A 86 -1.58 -4.65 -14.72
CA ALA A 86 -1.91 -4.02 -13.45
C ALA A 86 -3.15 -3.12 -13.58
N PHE A 87 -3.91 -3.07 -12.50
CA PHE A 87 -5.11 -2.24 -12.44
C PHE A 87 -5.41 -1.83 -10.99
N LEU A 88 -6.14 -0.74 -10.84
CA LEU A 88 -6.77 -0.37 -9.57
C LEU A 88 -7.91 -1.36 -9.30
N HIS A 89 -8.01 -1.89 -8.09
CA HIS A 89 -9.08 -2.84 -7.78
C HIS A 89 -10.46 -2.22 -8.08
N PRO A 90 -11.38 -2.96 -8.75
CA PRO A 90 -12.69 -2.43 -9.11
C PRO A 90 -13.43 -1.86 -7.90
N GLY A 91 -13.90 -0.61 -8.01
CA GLY A 91 -14.56 0.13 -6.93
C GLY A 91 -13.62 0.88 -5.98
N MET A 92 -12.31 0.71 -6.07
CA MET A 92 -11.36 1.41 -5.20
C MET A 92 -11.32 2.92 -5.52
N GLU A 93 -11.48 3.31 -6.78
CA GLU A 93 -11.57 4.74 -7.11
C GLU A 93 -12.77 5.43 -6.43
N ASP A 94 -13.90 4.72 -6.29
CA ASP A 94 -15.06 5.26 -5.58
C ASP A 94 -14.78 5.43 -4.09
N VAL A 95 -13.98 4.53 -3.49
CA VAL A 95 -13.48 4.69 -2.11
C VAL A 95 -12.63 5.96 -1.98
N LEU A 96 -11.63 6.13 -2.86
CA LEU A 96 -10.73 7.30 -2.83
C LEU A 96 -11.51 8.60 -3.04
N ARG A 97 -12.45 8.62 -3.98
CA ARG A 97 -13.32 9.77 -4.25
C ARG A 97 -14.21 10.11 -3.06
N LEU A 98 -14.82 9.09 -2.42
CA LEU A 98 -15.63 9.27 -1.22
C LEU A 98 -14.81 9.91 -0.09
N LEU A 99 -13.63 9.40 0.20
CA LEU A 99 -12.76 9.92 1.25
C LEU A 99 -12.34 11.37 0.97
N LYS A 100 -11.98 11.67 -0.29
CA LYS A 100 -11.61 13.03 -0.73
C LYS A 100 -12.77 14.02 -0.57
N GLN A 101 -14.00 13.62 -0.95
CA GLN A 101 -15.21 14.44 -0.79
C GLN A 101 -15.55 14.78 0.67
N HIS A 102 -15.03 13.98 1.59
CA HIS A 102 -15.23 14.18 3.02
C HIS A 102 -13.98 14.71 3.72
N ASP A 103 -13.01 15.28 3.01
CA ASP A 103 -11.78 15.86 3.56
C ASP A 103 -10.99 14.89 4.49
N VAL A 104 -11.08 13.59 4.24
CA VAL A 104 -10.22 12.61 4.90
C VAL A 104 -8.86 12.65 4.25
N LYS A 105 -7.81 12.93 5.01
CA LYS A 105 -6.44 12.87 4.50
C LYS A 105 -6.09 11.45 4.06
N MET A 106 -5.38 11.34 2.95
CA MET A 106 -4.98 10.03 2.42
C MET A 106 -3.48 9.97 2.21
N ALA A 107 -2.89 8.87 2.65
CA ALA A 107 -1.48 8.59 2.40
C ALA A 107 -1.29 7.18 1.83
N VAL A 108 -0.18 6.99 1.12
CA VAL A 108 0.33 5.66 0.78
C VAL A 108 1.49 5.35 1.72
N PHE A 109 1.52 4.13 2.27
CA PHE A 109 2.68 3.55 2.94
C PHE A 109 2.93 2.15 2.42
N THR A 110 3.94 2.02 1.57
CA THR A 110 4.25 0.77 0.86
C THR A 110 5.70 0.35 1.02
N GLY A 111 5.96 -0.97 1.00
CA GLY A 111 7.31 -1.52 0.89
C GLY A 111 7.94 -1.33 -0.49
N LYS A 112 7.10 -1.08 -1.50
CA LYS A 112 7.52 -0.85 -2.88
C LYS A 112 8.53 0.28 -3.02
N GLY A 113 9.45 0.17 -3.99
CA GLY A 113 10.42 1.21 -4.30
C GLY A 113 9.77 2.47 -4.90
N ARG A 114 10.39 3.61 -4.68
CA ARG A 114 9.89 4.92 -5.13
C ARG A 114 9.62 4.98 -6.63
N ARG A 115 10.49 4.37 -7.44
CA ARG A 115 10.40 4.41 -8.91
C ARG A 115 9.16 3.68 -9.41
N THR A 116 8.93 2.45 -8.95
CA THR A 116 7.80 1.62 -9.36
C THR A 116 6.49 2.10 -8.76
N ALA A 117 6.50 2.62 -7.51
CA ALA A 117 5.35 3.28 -6.90
C ALA A 117 4.91 4.51 -7.70
N ALA A 118 5.86 5.38 -8.08
CA ALA A 118 5.57 6.57 -8.89
C ALA A 118 5.00 6.19 -10.27
N ILE A 119 5.52 5.13 -10.92
CA ILE A 119 4.98 4.63 -12.18
C ILE A 119 3.52 4.17 -12.00
N THR A 120 3.22 3.42 -10.94
CA THR A 120 1.86 2.93 -10.67
C THR A 120 0.88 4.07 -10.44
N LEU A 121 1.24 5.04 -9.60
CA LEU A 121 0.41 6.22 -9.32
C LEU A 121 0.15 7.06 -10.59
N ASP A 122 1.16 7.23 -11.43
CA ASP A 122 1.09 7.96 -12.69
C ASP A 122 0.23 7.25 -13.73
N VAL A 123 0.50 5.96 -14.00
CA VAL A 123 -0.24 5.20 -15.04
C VAL A 123 -1.70 5.01 -14.69
N LEU A 124 -2.03 4.80 -13.41
CA LEU A 124 -3.39 4.67 -12.91
C LEU A 124 -4.07 6.02 -12.64
N GLN A 125 -3.33 7.12 -12.74
CA GLN A 125 -3.83 8.49 -12.50
C GLN A 125 -4.45 8.69 -11.11
N ILE A 126 -3.95 7.99 -10.10
CA ILE A 126 -4.46 8.05 -8.71
C ILE A 126 -3.59 8.90 -7.78
N GLY A 127 -2.44 9.39 -8.22
CA GLY A 127 -1.52 10.17 -7.39
C GLY A 127 -2.16 11.41 -6.76
N GLY A 128 -3.11 12.06 -7.46
CA GLY A 128 -3.82 13.25 -6.98
C GLY A 128 -4.78 13.04 -5.81
N TYR A 129 -5.05 11.80 -5.42
CA TYR A 129 -5.85 11.50 -4.23
C TYR A 129 -5.04 11.60 -2.94
N PHE A 130 -3.73 11.37 -2.98
CA PHE A 130 -2.89 11.21 -1.79
C PHE A 130 -2.18 12.50 -1.42
N ASP A 131 -2.25 12.84 -0.13
CA ASP A 131 -1.57 13.99 0.47
C ASP A 131 -0.10 13.67 0.79
N LEU A 132 0.24 12.37 0.93
CA LEU A 132 1.60 11.91 1.22
C LEU A 132 1.83 10.50 0.66
N VAL A 133 3.03 10.23 0.18
CA VAL A 133 3.47 8.90 -0.26
C VAL A 133 4.77 8.56 0.44
N ILE A 134 4.77 7.49 1.24
CA ILE A 134 5.94 6.90 1.90
C ILE A 134 6.22 5.56 1.25
N THR A 135 7.37 5.44 0.63
CA THR A 135 7.85 4.23 -0.04
C THR A 135 8.91 3.51 0.80
N GLY A 136 9.33 2.31 0.38
CA GLY A 136 10.42 1.61 1.01
C GLY A 136 11.74 2.39 1.02
N ASN A 137 11.97 3.29 0.04
CA ASN A 137 13.16 4.14 0.00
C ASN A 137 13.10 5.34 0.97
N ASP A 138 11.96 5.59 1.60
CA ASP A 138 11.76 6.74 2.50
C ASP A 138 11.98 6.38 3.96
N VAL A 139 12.15 5.11 4.30
CA VAL A 139 12.30 4.61 5.67
C VAL A 139 13.59 3.81 5.83
N LEU A 140 14.15 3.82 7.03
CA LEU A 140 15.29 2.97 7.38
C LEU A 140 14.82 1.56 7.77
N ARG A 141 13.68 1.47 8.42
CA ARG A 141 13.07 0.20 8.83
C ARG A 141 11.75 0.02 8.11
N HIS A 142 11.73 -0.99 7.23
CA HIS A 142 10.55 -1.32 6.43
C HIS A 142 9.45 -1.98 7.29
N LYS A 143 8.21 -2.03 6.78
CA LYS A 143 7.15 -2.84 7.38
C LYS A 143 7.69 -4.26 7.66
N PRO A 144 7.49 -4.81 8.85
CA PRO A 144 6.49 -4.50 9.88
C PRO A 144 6.85 -3.40 10.88
N ASP A 145 7.97 -2.68 10.73
CA ASP A 145 8.30 -1.55 11.60
C ASP A 145 7.33 -0.38 11.34
N PRO A 146 6.87 0.33 12.39
CA PRO A 146 5.92 1.42 12.25
C PRO A 146 6.52 2.75 11.78
N GLU A 147 7.82 2.82 11.44
CA GLU A 147 8.52 4.07 11.11
C GLU A 147 7.79 4.90 10.06
N GLY A 148 7.32 4.28 8.98
CA GLY A 148 6.61 5.01 7.93
C GLY A 148 5.25 5.55 8.41
N LEU A 149 4.54 4.84 9.29
CA LEU A 149 3.32 5.35 9.89
C LEU A 149 3.58 6.53 10.82
N PHE A 150 4.65 6.51 11.61
CA PHE A 150 5.04 7.66 12.43
C PHE A 150 5.34 8.89 11.57
N ARG A 151 5.97 8.71 10.40
CA ARG A 151 6.17 9.81 9.45
C ARG A 151 4.85 10.34 8.92
N VAL A 152 3.92 9.46 8.52
CA VAL A 152 2.59 9.89 8.08
C VAL A 152 1.87 10.70 9.16
N LEU A 153 1.87 10.23 10.41
CA LEU A 153 1.24 10.92 11.54
C LEU A 153 1.84 12.32 11.76
N HIS A 154 3.18 12.40 11.72
CA HIS A 154 3.92 13.64 11.90
C HIS A 154 3.67 14.63 10.74
N ASP A 155 3.90 14.19 9.49
CA ASP A 155 3.91 15.06 8.32
C ASP A 155 2.51 15.56 7.95
N LEU A 156 1.47 14.76 8.22
CA LEU A 156 0.09 15.16 8.03
C LEU A 156 -0.55 15.80 9.28
N GLY A 157 0.13 15.78 10.43
CA GLY A 157 -0.40 16.34 11.66
C GLY A 157 -1.69 15.66 12.13
N VAL A 158 -1.74 14.32 12.08
CA VAL A 158 -2.92 13.52 12.46
C VAL A 158 -2.65 12.64 13.67
N ALA A 159 -3.66 12.45 14.52
CA ALA A 159 -3.55 11.63 15.71
C ALA A 159 -3.66 10.13 15.38
N PRO A 160 -2.92 9.24 16.09
CA PRO A 160 -2.97 7.80 15.84
C PRO A 160 -4.36 7.19 15.98
N ASP A 161 -5.13 7.61 16.99
CA ASP A 161 -6.50 7.14 17.26
C ASP A 161 -7.53 7.55 16.20
N ARG A 162 -7.18 8.52 15.35
CA ARG A 162 -7.98 8.97 14.21
C ARG A 162 -7.41 8.56 12.85
N THR A 163 -6.40 7.70 12.85
CA THR A 163 -5.75 7.18 11.64
C THR A 163 -6.01 5.69 11.48
N VAL A 164 -6.29 5.26 10.26
CA VAL A 164 -6.51 3.85 9.92
C VAL A 164 -5.55 3.45 8.82
N MET A 165 -4.76 2.38 9.07
CA MET A 165 -3.99 1.67 8.05
C MET A 165 -4.92 0.70 7.31
N VAL A 166 -4.85 0.69 6.00
CA VAL A 166 -5.52 -0.26 5.10
C VAL A 166 -4.44 -1.09 4.43
N GLY A 167 -4.47 -2.40 4.61
CA GLY A 167 -3.43 -3.27 4.07
C GLY A 167 -3.86 -4.73 4.08
N ASP A 168 -3.13 -5.58 3.36
CA ASP A 168 -3.48 -6.98 3.10
C ASP A 168 -2.50 -7.99 3.73
N SER A 169 -1.45 -7.51 4.40
CA SER A 169 -0.35 -8.33 4.91
C SER A 169 -0.20 -8.30 6.42
N MET A 170 0.48 -9.31 6.97
CA MET A 170 0.90 -9.31 8.39
C MET A 170 1.89 -8.18 8.70
N ALA A 171 2.61 -7.69 7.69
CA ALA A 171 3.51 -6.54 7.86
C ALA A 171 2.70 -5.26 8.16
N ASP A 172 1.57 -5.05 7.49
CA ASP A 172 0.65 -3.93 7.74
C ASP A 172 0.01 -4.02 9.13
N VAL A 173 -0.47 -5.21 9.49
CA VAL A 173 -1.06 -5.48 10.81
C VAL A 173 -0.09 -5.15 11.94
N ARG A 174 1.18 -5.55 11.80
CA ARG A 174 2.19 -5.30 12.84
C ARG A 174 2.60 -3.83 12.88
N ALA A 175 2.79 -3.21 11.71
CA ALA A 175 3.12 -1.79 11.62
C ALA A 175 2.00 -0.92 12.24
N SER A 176 0.72 -1.20 11.93
CA SER A 176 -0.41 -0.48 12.50
C SER A 176 -0.48 -0.59 14.02
N ARG A 177 -0.27 -1.81 14.57
CA ARG A 177 -0.20 -2.03 16.02
C ARG A 177 0.95 -1.28 16.67
N GLY A 178 2.13 -1.31 16.02
CA GLY A 178 3.32 -0.60 16.51
C GLY A 178 3.16 0.91 16.55
N ALA A 179 2.38 1.47 15.62
CA ALA A 179 2.09 2.90 15.56
C ALA A 179 0.86 3.31 16.40
N GLY A 180 0.09 2.36 16.95
CA GLY A 180 -1.14 2.63 17.68
C GLY A 180 -2.29 3.16 16.80
N VAL A 181 -2.24 2.93 15.47
CA VAL A 181 -3.29 3.31 14.53
C VAL A 181 -4.29 2.16 14.35
N GLY A 182 -5.49 2.48 13.90
CA GLY A 182 -6.48 1.47 13.52
C GLY A 182 -6.02 0.64 12.32
N MET A 183 -6.54 -0.60 12.21
CA MET A 183 -6.27 -1.49 11.07
C MET A 183 -7.57 -1.89 10.40
N ALA A 184 -7.65 -1.68 9.09
CA ALA A 184 -8.65 -2.25 8.19
C ALA A 184 -7.93 -3.26 7.28
N ALA A 185 -8.01 -4.53 7.64
CA ALA A 185 -7.40 -5.59 6.87
C ALA A 185 -8.25 -5.93 5.65
N VAL A 186 -7.62 -6.07 4.49
CA VAL A 186 -8.29 -6.39 3.23
C VAL A 186 -7.71 -7.68 2.66
N LEU A 187 -8.58 -8.54 2.11
CA LEU A 187 -8.18 -9.88 1.70
C LEU A 187 -8.40 -10.18 0.22
N TRP A 188 -8.89 -9.25 -0.57
CA TRP A 188 -9.25 -9.51 -1.99
C TRP A 188 -8.08 -9.90 -2.89
N ASP A 189 -6.82 -9.52 -2.52
CA ASP A 189 -5.61 -9.88 -3.28
C ASP A 189 -4.42 -10.28 -2.37
N SER A 190 -4.71 -10.66 -1.13
CA SER A 190 -3.71 -11.01 -0.12
C SER A 190 -3.11 -12.40 -0.32
N TYR A 191 -1.78 -12.50 -0.26
CA TYR A 191 -1.05 -13.78 -0.18
C TYR A 191 -1.02 -14.37 1.24
N GLU A 192 -1.39 -13.59 2.26
CA GLU A 192 -1.36 -14.01 3.66
C GLU A 192 -2.78 -14.10 4.28
N ARG A 193 -3.82 -14.33 3.44
CA ARG A 193 -5.24 -14.28 3.85
C ARG A 193 -5.52 -14.98 5.19
N ASP A 194 -5.08 -16.22 5.35
CA ASP A 194 -5.37 -17.00 6.55
C ASP A 194 -4.65 -16.42 7.77
N ARG A 195 -3.39 -16.05 7.63
CA ARG A 195 -2.61 -15.43 8.71
C ARG A 195 -3.19 -14.09 9.15
N VAL A 196 -3.63 -13.26 8.18
CA VAL A 196 -4.26 -11.97 8.47
C VAL A 196 -5.62 -12.20 9.15
N ARG A 197 -6.41 -13.17 8.70
CA ARG A 197 -7.70 -13.53 9.31
C ARG A 197 -7.52 -14.02 10.76
N GLU A 198 -6.52 -14.84 11.02
CA GLU A 198 -6.17 -15.37 12.34
C GLU A 198 -5.52 -14.33 13.27
N SER A 199 -5.08 -13.19 12.74
CA SER A 199 -4.39 -12.15 13.51
C SER A 199 -5.26 -11.44 14.55
N GLY A 200 -6.59 -11.61 14.51
CA GLY A 200 -7.53 -10.96 15.41
C GLY A 200 -7.77 -9.47 15.09
N VAL A 201 -7.58 -9.04 13.84
CA VAL A 201 -7.94 -7.70 13.38
C VAL A 201 -9.46 -7.57 13.40
N GLU A 202 -9.99 -6.52 14.07
CA GLU A 202 -11.45 -6.32 14.22
C GLU A 202 -12.14 -5.93 12.90
N CYS A 203 -11.48 -5.16 12.04
CA CYS A 203 -12.02 -4.71 10.77
C CYS A 203 -11.35 -5.48 9.63
N LEU A 204 -12.06 -6.45 9.07
CA LEU A 204 -11.59 -7.33 8.01
C LEU A 204 -12.60 -7.36 6.86
N PHE A 205 -12.12 -7.24 5.63
CA PHE A 205 -12.95 -7.13 4.43
C PHE A 205 -12.48 -8.11 3.36
N GLU A 206 -13.41 -8.88 2.83
CA GLU A 206 -13.14 -9.83 1.74
C GLU A 206 -13.22 -9.15 0.36
N THR A 207 -13.98 -8.07 0.26
CA THR A 207 -14.27 -7.39 -1.00
C THR A 207 -14.19 -5.87 -0.89
N VAL A 208 -13.87 -5.20 -2.00
CA VAL A 208 -13.88 -3.72 -2.07
C VAL A 208 -15.27 -3.13 -1.78
N PRO A 209 -16.41 -3.70 -2.26
CA PRO A 209 -17.73 -3.22 -1.88
C PRO A 209 -18.03 -3.22 -0.38
N GLU A 210 -17.59 -4.24 0.35
CA GLU A 210 -17.73 -4.27 1.83
C GLU A 210 -16.92 -3.15 2.48
N PHE A 211 -15.69 -2.96 2.05
CA PHE A 211 -14.82 -1.88 2.52
C PHE A 211 -15.40 -0.50 2.19
N PHE A 212 -15.93 -0.31 0.97
CA PHE A 212 -16.63 0.93 0.58
C PHE A 212 -17.83 1.22 1.48
N ALA A 213 -18.66 0.22 1.75
CA ALA A 213 -19.83 0.39 2.64
C ALA A 213 -19.41 0.79 4.06
N TRP A 214 -18.32 0.20 4.56
CA TRP A 214 -17.74 0.55 5.85
C TRP A 214 -17.20 2.00 5.86
N CYS A 215 -16.45 2.42 4.83
CA CYS A 215 -15.96 3.79 4.68
C CYS A 215 -17.14 4.78 4.67
N ARG A 216 -18.15 4.51 3.84
CA ARG A 216 -19.35 5.37 3.73
C ARG A 216 -20.08 5.54 5.06
N LYS A 217 -20.21 4.47 5.84
CA LYS A 217 -20.82 4.55 7.17
C LYS A 217 -20.01 5.41 8.12
N ARG A 218 -18.69 5.36 8.05
CA ARG A 218 -17.80 6.12 8.93
C ARG A 218 -17.71 7.60 8.58
N VAL A 219 -17.71 7.96 7.30
CA VAL A 219 -17.68 9.36 6.89
C VAL A 219 -19.03 10.06 7.07
N ASN A 220 -20.14 9.32 6.92
CA ASN A 220 -21.49 9.87 7.06
C ASN A 220 -22.04 9.81 8.50
N GLY A 221 -21.53 8.93 9.36
CA GLY A 221 -21.99 8.76 10.74
C GLY A 221 -21.48 9.81 11.73
N ALA A 222 -20.56 10.64 11.35
CA ALA A 222 -20.17 11.83 12.10
C ALA A 222 -21.15 12.96 11.73
N GLY A 223 -22.18 13.17 12.53
CA GLY A 223 -23.04 14.35 12.42
C GLY A 223 -22.21 15.63 12.37
N PRO A 224 -22.78 16.76 11.86
CA PRO A 224 -22.05 18.02 11.69
C PRO A 224 -21.43 18.44 13.03
N ALA A 225 -20.15 18.81 13.00
CA ALA A 225 -19.49 19.40 14.13
C ALA A 225 -20.35 20.58 14.62
N HIS A 226 -20.86 20.52 15.86
CA HIS A 226 -21.52 21.68 16.47
C HIS A 226 -20.52 22.84 16.44
N PRO A 227 -20.90 24.02 15.89
CA PRO A 227 -20.09 25.22 16.06
C PRO A 227 -19.97 25.47 17.56
N ALA A 228 -18.75 25.65 18.02
CA ALA A 228 -18.50 26.09 19.38
C ALA A 228 -19.28 27.39 19.62
N THR A 229 -20.28 27.34 20.46
CA THR A 229 -20.96 28.54 20.98
C THR A 229 -19.97 29.28 21.86
N SER A 230 -19.75 30.50 21.48
CA SER A 230 -18.97 31.55 22.12
C SER A 230 -19.28 31.72 23.61
#